data_3ac9b6bad4cbda88151d618accbda122
#
_entry.id   3ac9b6bad4cbda88151d618accbda122
#
_cell.length_a   1.000
_cell.length_b   1.000
_cell.length_c   1.000
_cell.angle_alpha   90.00
_cell.angle_beta   90.00
_cell.angle_gamma   90.00
#
_symmetry.space_group_name_H-M   'P 1'
#
loop_
_entity.id
_entity.type
_entity.pdbx_description
1 polymer ?
#
loop_
_entity_poly.entity_id
_entity_poly.type
_entity_poly.pdbx_seq_one_letter_code
_entity_poly.pdbx_strand_id
1 'polypeptide(L)'
;EKAKKRGEKDKIGGIGEEDIVVLVLPYIHTAREGVVRLAALLEQYGTYESNGIAFNDVNEVWWMETIGGHHWMARRVKDDECVVNPNQFGMDYFDFEDAYGAQKEYMCSKDLKEFMEENDLNLNKEGKFNPRYVFGSHSDMDHIYNTPRAWFMGRYLAPSQYKWEGENADFTPESDNIPWSFVPDKKVTIEDVKYMLSSYYQGTAFNPYTSQDTGVRGKYRSIGINRTGVTSICQIRDNVPEALQGLEWICYGSTAFGAIIPVYTNVTKLPKYINDVTLDTSTENLYWGSRLIGALADANYASSIPFVERYQNAVAAEGRRLVKEYDKKMAEAGNYTISVEANEEICKMAKKKTIDTLNKVLHDASIHMKNGYNRGDN
;
A
#
# COMPACT_ATOMS: atom_id res chain seq x y z
N GLU A 1 15.29 -15.09 -17.53
CA GLU A 1 14.71 -14.97 -18.91
C GLU A 1 15.50 -15.74 -19.94
N LYS A 2 16.84 -15.60 -20.03
CA LYS A 2 17.64 -16.41 -20.98
C LYS A 2 17.49 -17.91 -20.72
N ALA A 3 17.36 -18.37 -19.47
CA ALA A 3 17.13 -19.76 -19.12
C ALA A 3 15.75 -20.26 -19.59
N LYS A 4 14.69 -19.46 -19.43
CA LYS A 4 13.34 -19.79 -19.94
C LYS A 4 13.29 -19.93 -21.44
N LYS A 5 13.96 -19.04 -22.18
CA LYS A 5 14.07 -19.13 -23.66
C LYS A 5 14.80 -20.38 -24.15
N ARG A 6 15.70 -20.95 -23.34
CA ARG A 6 16.45 -22.17 -23.66
C ARG A 6 15.83 -23.46 -23.12
N GLY A 7 14.69 -23.40 -22.43
CA GLY A 7 14.09 -24.56 -21.79
C GLY A 7 14.88 -25.11 -20.58
N GLU A 8 15.81 -24.34 -20.07
CA GLU A 8 16.52 -24.67 -18.83
C GLU A 8 15.56 -24.50 -17.64
N LYS A 9 15.68 -25.39 -16.64
CA LYS A 9 14.94 -25.23 -15.37
C LYS A 9 15.35 -23.91 -14.73
N ASP A 10 14.36 -23.11 -14.29
CA ASP A 10 14.62 -21.91 -13.51
C ASP A 10 15.55 -22.28 -12.35
N LYS A 11 16.73 -21.67 -12.31
CA LYS A 11 17.53 -21.68 -11.10
C LYS A 11 16.86 -20.73 -10.16
N ILE A 12 16.22 -21.26 -9.10
CA ILE A 12 15.73 -20.46 -7.99
C ILE A 12 16.99 -19.84 -7.37
N GLY A 13 17.10 -18.54 -7.47
CA GLY A 13 18.25 -17.80 -6.93
C GLY A 13 18.03 -16.30 -7.08
N GLY A 14 18.70 -15.53 -6.22
CA GLY A 14 18.53 -14.09 -6.15
C GLY A 14 17.68 -13.67 -4.94
N ILE A 15 17.48 -12.38 -4.83
CA ILE A 15 16.78 -11.72 -3.72
C ILE A 15 15.29 -11.64 -4.06
N GLY A 16 14.43 -12.05 -3.13
CA GLY A 16 13.00 -11.90 -3.20
C GLY A 16 12.47 -10.77 -2.32
N GLU A 17 11.18 -10.47 -2.44
CA GLU A 17 10.52 -9.43 -1.67
C GLU A 17 10.64 -9.64 -0.16
N GLU A 18 10.67 -10.87 0.30
CA GLU A 18 10.79 -11.26 1.70
C GLU A 18 12.14 -10.89 2.34
N ASP A 19 13.19 -10.75 1.53
CA ASP A 19 14.56 -10.49 2.01
C ASP A 19 14.94 -9.00 1.95
N ILE A 20 14.34 -8.22 1.04
CA ILE A 20 14.76 -6.84 0.71
C ILE A 20 14.84 -5.96 1.96
N VAL A 21 13.80 -5.98 2.80
CA VAL A 21 13.74 -5.10 3.98
C VAL A 21 14.88 -5.40 4.95
N VAL A 22 15.12 -6.67 5.30
CA VAL A 22 16.16 -7.07 6.27
C VAL A 22 17.58 -6.93 5.73
N LEU A 23 17.76 -7.02 4.41
CA LEU A 23 19.06 -6.84 3.75
C LEU A 23 19.43 -5.37 3.56
N VAL A 24 18.47 -4.47 3.55
CA VAL A 24 18.69 -3.05 3.21
C VAL A 24 18.48 -2.12 4.40
N LEU A 25 17.30 -2.13 5.02
CA LEU A 25 16.88 -1.13 6.00
C LEU A 25 17.84 -0.96 7.19
N PRO A 26 18.41 -2.02 7.81
CA PRO A 26 19.32 -1.86 8.96
C PRO A 26 20.67 -1.20 8.64
N TYR A 27 20.95 -0.96 7.37
CA TYR A 27 22.28 -0.53 6.89
C TYR A 27 22.27 0.81 6.17
N ILE A 28 21.16 1.54 6.22
CA ILE A 28 20.98 2.81 5.49
C ILE A 28 20.48 3.90 6.45
N HIS A 29 20.81 5.15 6.10
CA HIS A 29 20.35 6.35 6.82
C HIS A 29 19.55 7.30 5.93
N THR A 30 19.64 7.14 4.60
CA THR A 30 18.92 7.97 3.64
C THR A 30 18.22 7.13 2.58
N ALA A 31 17.19 7.71 1.94
CA ALA A 31 16.48 7.07 0.86
C ALA A 31 17.40 6.70 -0.31
N ARG A 32 18.32 7.60 -0.66
CA ARG A 32 19.32 7.38 -1.72
C ARG A 32 20.30 6.23 -1.39
N GLU A 33 20.77 6.15 -0.14
CA GLU A 33 21.56 4.99 0.31
C GLU A 33 20.80 3.67 0.15
N GLY A 34 19.47 3.68 0.35
CA GLY A 34 18.62 2.53 0.13
C GLY A 34 18.66 2.05 -1.32
N VAL A 35 18.51 2.96 -2.28
CA VAL A 35 18.63 2.64 -3.72
C VAL A 35 20.01 2.07 -4.03
N VAL A 36 21.08 2.76 -3.62
CA VAL A 36 22.47 2.34 -3.90
C VAL A 36 22.78 0.98 -3.30
N ARG A 37 22.35 0.73 -2.06
CA ARG A 37 22.59 -0.55 -1.39
C ARG A 37 21.83 -1.70 -2.06
N LEU A 38 20.53 -1.51 -2.34
CA LEU A 38 19.74 -2.56 -3.01
C LEU A 38 20.30 -2.81 -4.42
N ALA A 39 20.67 -1.76 -5.15
CA ALA A 39 21.33 -1.87 -6.45
C ALA A 39 22.57 -2.77 -6.41
N ALA A 40 23.48 -2.52 -5.46
CA ALA A 40 24.68 -3.34 -5.31
C ALA A 40 24.37 -4.81 -5.00
N LEU A 41 23.35 -5.08 -4.19
CA LEU A 41 22.89 -6.43 -3.89
C LEU A 41 22.27 -7.12 -5.13
N LEU A 42 21.49 -6.39 -5.92
CA LEU A 42 20.89 -6.92 -7.16
C LEU A 42 21.97 -7.15 -8.23
N GLU A 43 22.95 -6.28 -8.36
CA GLU A 43 24.08 -6.49 -9.28
C GLU A 43 24.88 -7.74 -8.90
N GLN A 44 25.01 -8.05 -7.62
CA GLN A 44 25.76 -9.21 -7.14
C GLN A 44 24.97 -10.52 -7.19
N TYR A 45 23.74 -10.52 -6.69
CA TYR A 45 22.93 -11.73 -6.44
C TYR A 45 21.78 -11.89 -7.42
N GLY A 46 21.34 -10.81 -8.05
CA GLY A 46 20.13 -10.80 -8.89
C GLY A 46 18.84 -10.89 -8.10
N THR A 47 17.73 -10.90 -8.83
CA THR A 47 16.39 -11.16 -8.31
C THR A 47 15.63 -12.12 -9.23
N TYR A 48 14.77 -12.95 -8.66
CA TYR A 48 13.94 -13.87 -9.42
C TYR A 48 12.55 -13.31 -9.74
N GLU A 49 12.22 -12.14 -9.22
CA GLU A 49 10.91 -11.50 -9.40
C GLU A 49 11.02 -10.00 -9.62
N SER A 50 9.92 -9.38 -10.10
CA SER A 50 9.83 -7.93 -10.27
C SER A 50 9.09 -7.31 -9.10
N ASN A 51 9.72 -6.34 -8.44
CA ASN A 51 9.20 -5.62 -7.29
C ASN A 51 9.26 -4.11 -7.49
N GLY A 52 8.32 -3.39 -6.86
CA GLY A 52 8.40 -1.95 -6.66
C GLY A 52 8.75 -1.63 -5.20
N ILE A 53 9.81 -0.88 -4.97
CA ILE A 53 10.35 -0.58 -3.65
C ILE A 53 10.43 0.93 -3.45
N ALA A 54 9.79 1.43 -2.39
CA ALA A 54 9.90 2.81 -1.96
C ALA A 54 10.97 2.96 -0.88
N PHE A 55 11.83 3.96 -1.04
CA PHE A 55 12.75 4.45 -0.01
C PHE A 55 12.41 5.89 0.30
N ASN A 56 12.25 6.23 1.57
CA ASN A 56 11.96 7.60 1.97
C ASN A 56 12.69 8.00 3.25
N ASP A 57 13.14 9.23 3.27
CA ASP A 57 13.64 9.94 4.45
C ASP A 57 12.96 11.31 4.56
N VAL A 58 13.47 12.21 5.41
CA VAL A 58 12.89 13.55 5.60
C VAL A 58 13.12 14.49 4.41
N ASN A 59 14.00 14.15 3.48
CA ASN A 59 14.43 15.01 2.39
C ASN A 59 13.94 14.54 1.02
N GLU A 60 13.87 13.23 0.80
CA GLU A 60 13.54 12.69 -0.52
C GLU A 60 12.83 11.34 -0.45
N VAL A 61 12.11 11.03 -1.53
CA VAL A 61 11.49 9.74 -1.79
C VAL A 61 12.04 9.19 -3.10
N TRP A 62 12.46 7.92 -3.08
CA TRP A 62 12.89 7.18 -4.27
C TRP A 62 11.98 5.98 -4.49
N TRP A 63 11.61 5.76 -5.74
CA TRP A 63 10.92 4.56 -6.19
C TRP A 63 11.84 3.75 -7.08
N MET A 64 12.05 2.48 -6.73
CA MET A 64 12.87 1.55 -7.48
C MET A 64 12.03 0.39 -7.98
N GLU A 65 12.19 0.00 -9.24
CA GLU A 65 11.57 -1.17 -9.84
C GLU A 65 12.64 -2.14 -10.30
N THR A 66 12.52 -3.41 -9.88
CA THR A 66 13.37 -4.49 -10.36
C THR A 66 12.79 -5.06 -11.64
N ILE A 67 13.62 -5.16 -12.68
CA ILE A 67 13.21 -5.65 -14.00
C ILE A 67 13.31 -7.18 -14.06
N GLY A 68 14.27 -7.73 -13.33
CA GLY A 68 14.59 -9.15 -13.28
C GLY A 68 16.06 -9.43 -13.56
N GLY A 69 16.57 -10.57 -13.10
CA GLY A 69 17.99 -10.83 -13.11
C GLY A 69 18.75 -9.79 -12.29
N HIS A 70 19.68 -9.08 -12.91
CA HIS A 70 20.49 -8.05 -12.26
C HIS A 70 20.07 -6.60 -12.60
N HIS A 71 18.96 -6.44 -13.37
CA HIS A 71 18.55 -5.15 -13.89
C HIS A 71 17.46 -4.48 -13.04
N TRP A 72 17.61 -3.19 -12.87
CA TRP A 72 16.74 -2.35 -12.06
C TRP A 72 16.75 -0.90 -12.57
N MET A 73 15.73 -0.15 -12.19
CA MET A 73 15.56 1.28 -12.42
C MET A 73 15.05 1.96 -11.17
N ALA A 74 15.49 3.19 -10.91
CA ALA A 74 14.99 4.00 -9.80
C ALA A 74 14.78 5.45 -10.23
N ARG A 75 13.71 6.06 -9.72
CA ARG A 75 13.35 7.45 -9.95
C ARG A 75 13.04 8.15 -8.64
N ARG A 76 13.59 9.36 -8.48
CA ARG A 76 13.21 10.25 -7.39
C ARG A 76 11.77 10.75 -7.62
N VAL A 77 10.93 10.67 -6.60
CA VAL A 77 9.59 11.23 -6.61
C VAL A 77 9.72 12.73 -6.32
N LYS A 78 9.03 13.57 -7.09
CA LYS A 78 9.07 15.01 -6.84
C LYS A 78 8.35 15.36 -5.54
N ASP A 79 8.76 16.45 -4.91
CA ASP A 79 8.34 16.81 -3.55
C ASP A 79 6.83 17.12 -3.43
N ASP A 80 6.18 17.44 -4.55
CA ASP A 80 4.74 17.72 -4.64
C ASP A 80 3.91 16.59 -5.25
N GLU A 81 4.53 15.45 -5.61
CA GLU A 81 3.87 14.32 -6.27
C GLU A 81 3.61 13.14 -5.32
N CYS A 82 2.56 12.39 -5.61
CA CYS A 82 2.28 11.07 -5.06
C CYS A 82 2.41 10.02 -6.17
N VAL A 83 3.00 8.87 -5.85
CA VAL A 83 3.08 7.71 -6.76
C VAL A 83 1.95 6.74 -6.47
N VAL A 84 1.34 6.23 -7.54
CA VAL A 84 0.37 5.13 -7.49
C VAL A 84 0.88 3.98 -8.34
N ASN A 85 1.16 2.86 -7.68
CA ASN A 85 1.72 1.69 -8.35
C ASN A 85 0.98 0.42 -7.94
N PRO A 86 0.15 -0.17 -8.83
CA PRO A 86 -0.44 -1.50 -8.61
C PRO A 86 0.61 -2.60 -8.86
N ASN A 87 0.16 -3.88 -8.91
CA ASN A 87 1.08 -4.99 -9.22
C ASN A 87 1.45 -5.02 -10.72
N GLN A 88 1.98 -3.93 -11.21
CA GLN A 88 2.48 -3.72 -12.57
C GLN A 88 3.77 -2.93 -12.52
N PHE A 89 4.60 -3.03 -13.57
CA PHE A 89 5.67 -2.07 -13.79
C PHE A 89 5.02 -0.70 -14.02
N GLY A 90 5.34 0.29 -13.19
CA GLY A 90 4.54 1.52 -13.11
C GLY A 90 5.18 2.74 -13.73
N MET A 91 6.51 2.84 -13.65
CA MET A 91 7.27 4.01 -14.10
C MET A 91 6.99 4.30 -15.58
N ASP A 92 6.48 5.51 -15.88
CA ASP A 92 6.01 5.91 -17.21
C ASP A 92 6.99 6.79 -18.01
N TYR A 93 8.06 7.22 -17.37
CA TYR A 93 9.14 7.99 -17.97
C TYR A 93 10.46 7.75 -17.24
N PHE A 94 11.55 7.74 -18.03
CA PHE A 94 12.91 7.57 -17.50
C PHE A 94 13.93 8.33 -18.32
N ASP A 95 14.85 9.02 -17.65
CA ASP A 95 15.94 9.77 -18.26
C ASP A 95 17.27 9.05 -18.09
N PHE A 96 17.74 8.44 -19.18
CA PHE A 96 19.04 7.76 -19.18
C PHE A 96 20.24 8.71 -19.15
N GLU A 97 20.09 9.97 -19.59
CA GLU A 97 21.18 10.94 -19.55
C GLU A 97 21.51 11.28 -18.10
N ASP A 98 20.48 11.54 -17.27
CA ASP A 98 20.70 11.74 -15.83
C ASP A 98 21.15 10.44 -15.15
N ALA A 99 20.54 9.29 -15.48
CA ALA A 99 20.84 8.01 -14.82
C ALA A 99 22.31 7.54 -15.01
N TYR A 100 22.90 7.76 -16.20
CA TYR A 100 24.30 7.47 -16.47
C TYR A 100 25.23 8.66 -16.21
N GLY A 101 24.67 9.82 -15.89
CA GLY A 101 25.42 11.06 -15.65
C GLY A 101 25.40 11.49 -14.19
N ALA A 102 24.61 12.51 -13.88
CA ALA A 102 24.60 13.16 -12.56
C ALA A 102 23.80 12.40 -11.48
N GLN A 103 22.93 11.50 -11.88
CA GLN A 103 22.09 10.67 -11.01
C GLN A 103 21.28 11.48 -10.00
N LYS A 104 20.76 12.62 -10.43
CA LYS A 104 19.96 13.50 -9.55
C LYS A 104 18.56 12.96 -9.30
N GLU A 105 17.90 12.56 -10.38
CA GLU A 105 16.50 12.13 -10.39
C GLU A 105 16.34 10.66 -10.81
N TYR A 106 17.34 10.08 -11.49
CA TYR A 106 17.27 8.73 -12.06
C TYR A 106 18.54 7.94 -11.81
N MET A 107 18.39 6.64 -11.57
CA MET A 107 19.47 5.67 -11.45
C MET A 107 19.05 4.34 -12.09
N CYS A 108 19.96 3.59 -12.66
CA CYS A 108 19.71 2.24 -13.18
C CYS A 108 20.96 1.37 -13.17
N SER A 109 20.78 0.07 -13.44
CA SER A 109 21.91 -0.84 -13.67
C SER A 109 22.74 -0.38 -14.87
N LYS A 110 24.06 -0.57 -14.78
CA LYS A 110 25.05 0.01 -15.71
C LYS A 110 24.88 -0.41 -17.16
N ASP A 111 24.46 -1.64 -17.37
CA ASP A 111 24.31 -2.30 -18.67
C ASP A 111 22.84 -2.37 -19.16
N LEU A 112 21.94 -1.57 -18.56
CA LEU A 112 20.52 -1.67 -18.87
C LEU A 112 20.20 -1.39 -20.34
N LYS A 113 20.88 -0.40 -20.98
CA LYS A 113 20.71 -0.11 -22.40
C LYS A 113 21.19 -1.24 -23.28
N GLU A 114 22.39 -1.75 -23.03
CA GLU A 114 22.95 -2.89 -23.76
C GLU A 114 22.03 -4.11 -23.62
N PHE A 115 21.57 -4.39 -22.40
CA PHE A 115 20.60 -5.46 -22.15
C PHE A 115 19.32 -5.30 -22.96
N MET A 116 18.78 -4.09 -23.04
CA MET A 116 17.58 -3.81 -23.82
C MET A 116 17.81 -4.01 -25.32
N GLU A 117 18.95 -3.54 -25.85
CA GLU A 117 19.32 -3.66 -27.26
C GLU A 117 19.57 -5.13 -27.64
N GLU A 118 20.34 -5.86 -26.85
CA GLU A 118 20.66 -7.29 -27.07
C GLU A 118 19.43 -8.19 -27.06
N ASN A 119 18.34 -7.77 -26.39
CA ASN A 119 17.13 -8.57 -26.23
C ASN A 119 15.92 -8.00 -27.00
N ASP A 120 16.12 -6.97 -27.82
CA ASP A 120 15.07 -6.30 -28.61
C ASP A 120 13.86 -5.87 -27.75
N LEU A 121 14.12 -5.36 -26.54
CA LEU A 121 13.04 -5.06 -25.59
C LEU A 121 12.35 -3.73 -25.88
N ASN A 122 13.06 -2.73 -26.40
CA ASN A 122 12.47 -1.44 -26.76
C ASN A 122 12.04 -1.44 -28.23
N LEU A 123 10.82 -1.87 -28.48
CA LEU A 123 10.24 -1.91 -29.82
C LEU A 123 9.76 -0.52 -30.31
N ASN A 124 9.48 0.39 -29.40
CA ASN A 124 9.06 1.76 -29.71
C ASN A 124 10.28 2.68 -29.72
N LYS A 125 10.83 2.91 -30.93
CA LYS A 125 12.03 3.74 -31.12
C LYS A 125 11.72 5.23 -31.30
N GLU A 126 10.45 5.61 -31.34
CA GLU A 126 10.01 6.99 -31.49
C GLU A 126 9.50 7.54 -30.15
N GLY A 127 9.87 8.79 -29.83
CA GLY A 127 9.43 9.48 -28.64
C GLY A 127 10.28 9.25 -27.37
N LYS A 128 9.73 9.65 -26.23
CA LYS A 128 10.37 9.48 -24.92
C LYS A 128 10.29 8.02 -24.47
N PHE A 129 11.35 7.53 -23.87
CA PHE A 129 11.41 6.19 -23.33
C PHE A 129 10.38 6.02 -22.19
N ASN A 130 9.51 5.03 -22.33
CA ASN A 130 8.52 4.68 -21.34
C ASN A 130 8.76 3.24 -20.81
N PRO A 131 9.33 3.09 -19.61
CA PRO A 131 9.65 1.77 -19.04
C PRO A 131 8.45 0.83 -18.92
N ARG A 132 7.26 1.36 -18.61
CA ARG A 132 6.03 0.59 -18.49
C ARG A 132 5.70 -0.19 -19.75
N TYR A 133 5.89 0.42 -20.93
CA TYR A 133 5.65 -0.27 -22.20
C TYR A 133 6.74 -1.27 -22.57
N VAL A 134 7.94 -1.11 -22.03
CA VAL A 134 9.07 -2.00 -22.32
C VAL A 134 9.09 -3.21 -21.39
N PHE A 135 8.84 -3.01 -20.11
CA PHE A 135 8.99 -4.03 -19.06
C PHE A 135 7.68 -4.46 -18.42
N GLY A 136 6.63 -3.65 -18.57
CA GLY A 136 5.32 -3.93 -17.98
C GLY A 136 4.48 -4.91 -18.80
N SER A 137 3.38 -5.35 -18.22
CA SER A 137 2.33 -6.11 -18.86
C SER A 137 1.10 -5.24 -19.11
N HIS A 138 0.36 -5.53 -20.18
CA HIS A 138 -0.87 -4.87 -20.61
C HIS A 138 -1.90 -5.91 -21.01
N SER A 139 -2.10 -6.90 -20.14
CA SER A 139 -3.00 -8.02 -20.39
C SER A 139 -4.44 -7.70 -19.97
N ASP A 140 -5.41 -8.46 -20.48
CA ASP A 140 -6.81 -8.39 -20.03
C ASP A 140 -6.92 -8.60 -18.50
N MET A 141 -6.00 -9.37 -17.91
CA MET A 141 -5.94 -9.55 -16.45
C MET A 141 -5.52 -8.28 -15.73
N ASP A 142 -4.62 -7.47 -16.30
CA ASP A 142 -4.24 -6.18 -15.74
C ASP A 142 -5.43 -5.22 -15.71
N HIS A 143 -6.29 -5.27 -16.72
CA HIS A 143 -7.52 -4.46 -16.82
C HIS A 143 -8.61 -4.89 -15.80
N ILE A 144 -8.43 -6.01 -15.11
CA ILE A 144 -9.31 -6.44 -14.00
C ILE A 144 -8.65 -6.21 -12.65
N TYR A 145 -7.33 -6.49 -12.54
CA TYR A 145 -6.63 -6.55 -11.26
C TYR A 145 -5.76 -5.33 -10.97
N ASN A 146 -5.22 -4.65 -11.97
CA ASN A 146 -4.18 -3.63 -11.81
C ASN A 146 -4.65 -2.22 -12.15
N THR A 147 -4.90 -1.93 -13.41
CA THR A 147 -5.27 -0.58 -13.88
C THR A 147 -6.49 0.02 -13.17
N PRO A 148 -7.56 -0.76 -12.83
CA PRO A 148 -8.70 -0.21 -12.10
C PRO A 148 -8.34 0.31 -10.71
N ARG A 149 -7.34 -0.30 -10.04
CA ARG A 149 -6.86 0.16 -8.74
C ARG A 149 -6.11 1.49 -8.86
N ALA A 150 -5.25 1.62 -9.88
CA ALA A 150 -4.56 2.88 -10.17
C ALA A 150 -5.57 3.98 -10.55
N TRP A 151 -6.56 3.68 -11.40
CA TRP A 151 -7.64 4.58 -11.75
C TRP A 151 -8.38 5.11 -10.51
N PHE A 152 -8.77 4.24 -9.59
CA PHE A 152 -9.49 4.65 -8.37
C PHE A 152 -8.64 5.60 -7.51
N MET A 153 -7.37 5.29 -7.33
CA MET A 153 -6.46 6.12 -6.54
C MET A 153 -6.18 7.47 -7.21
N GLY A 154 -5.92 7.48 -8.53
CA GLY A 154 -5.72 8.70 -9.30
C GLY A 154 -6.97 9.59 -9.28
N ARG A 155 -8.16 9.00 -9.47
CA ARG A 155 -9.45 9.68 -9.35
C ARG A 155 -9.64 10.33 -7.97
N TYR A 156 -9.16 9.70 -6.92
CA TYR A 156 -9.24 10.23 -5.56
C TYR A 156 -8.23 11.34 -5.29
N LEU A 157 -7.00 11.20 -5.80
CA LEU A 157 -5.91 12.15 -5.59
C LEU A 157 -6.03 13.42 -6.42
N ALA A 158 -6.40 13.29 -7.69
CA ALA A 158 -6.41 14.37 -8.68
C ALA A 158 -7.75 14.49 -9.42
N PRO A 159 -8.88 14.64 -8.70
CA PRO A 159 -10.22 14.68 -9.31
C PRO A 159 -10.44 15.91 -10.20
N SER A 160 -9.71 17.01 -9.97
CA SER A 160 -9.87 18.24 -10.75
C SER A 160 -8.98 18.31 -12.00
N GLN A 161 -7.93 17.49 -12.08
CA GLN A 161 -6.94 17.57 -13.14
C GLN A 161 -7.31 16.75 -14.38
N TYR A 162 -8.09 15.70 -14.19
CA TYR A 162 -8.48 14.75 -15.23
C TYR A 162 -9.95 14.39 -15.14
N LYS A 163 -10.53 14.05 -16.28
CA LYS A 163 -11.85 13.44 -16.34
C LYS A 163 -11.72 11.93 -16.15
N TRP A 164 -12.23 11.45 -15.03
CA TRP A 164 -12.14 10.03 -14.62
C TRP A 164 -13.36 9.21 -15.01
N GLU A 165 -14.45 9.85 -15.42
CA GLU A 165 -15.75 9.20 -15.70
C GLU A 165 -16.45 9.88 -16.89
N GLY A 166 -17.39 9.14 -17.49
CA GLY A 166 -18.21 9.62 -18.59
C GLY A 166 -17.64 9.36 -19.97
N GLU A 167 -18.38 9.79 -21.02
CA GLU A 167 -18.07 9.49 -22.42
C GLU A 167 -16.71 10.04 -22.89
N ASN A 168 -16.26 11.16 -22.33
CA ASN A 168 -15.00 11.81 -22.67
C ASN A 168 -14.01 11.76 -21.51
N ALA A 169 -13.93 10.64 -20.81
CA ALA A 169 -12.96 10.45 -19.74
C ALA A 169 -11.53 10.42 -20.32
N ASP A 170 -10.59 11.12 -19.65
CA ASP A 170 -9.18 11.03 -19.99
C ASP A 170 -8.63 9.64 -19.67
N PHE A 171 -9.12 9.06 -18.55
CA PHE A 171 -8.77 7.71 -18.11
C PHE A 171 -9.99 6.92 -17.67
N THR A 172 -10.03 5.67 -18.07
CA THR A 172 -10.99 4.66 -17.63
C THR A 172 -10.31 3.66 -16.70
N PRO A 173 -11.05 2.81 -15.99
CA PRO A 173 -10.44 1.74 -15.19
C PRO A 173 -9.52 0.80 -15.95
N GLU A 174 -9.66 0.71 -17.29
CA GLU A 174 -8.90 -0.18 -18.16
C GLU A 174 -7.79 0.54 -18.94
N SER A 175 -7.53 1.81 -18.63
CA SER A 175 -6.51 2.60 -19.33
C SER A 175 -5.08 2.21 -18.93
N ASP A 176 -4.22 1.93 -19.93
CA ASP A 176 -2.81 1.60 -19.73
C ASP A 176 -1.91 2.81 -19.50
N ASN A 177 -2.41 4.00 -19.81
CA ASN A 177 -1.68 5.26 -19.76
C ASN A 177 -2.01 6.14 -18.53
N ILE A 178 -2.60 5.58 -17.49
CA ILE A 178 -2.81 6.29 -16.21
C ILE A 178 -1.44 6.77 -15.71
N PRO A 179 -1.28 8.07 -15.35
CA PRO A 179 -0.01 8.57 -14.85
C PRO A 179 0.51 7.76 -13.65
N TRP A 180 1.83 7.53 -13.63
CA TRP A 180 2.47 6.86 -12.49
C TRP A 180 2.47 7.75 -11.24
N SER A 181 2.61 9.08 -11.42
CA SER A 181 2.60 10.06 -10.33
C SER A 181 1.58 11.15 -10.58
N PHE A 182 1.08 11.74 -9.49
CA PHE A 182 0.10 12.81 -9.48
C PHE A 182 0.51 13.89 -8.49
N VAL A 183 0.32 15.16 -8.86
CA VAL A 183 0.24 16.25 -7.88
C VAL A 183 -1.16 16.20 -7.28
N PRO A 184 -1.34 15.82 -6.01
CA PRO A 184 -2.69 15.67 -5.46
C PRO A 184 -3.37 17.04 -5.29
N ASP A 185 -4.70 17.11 -5.48
CA ASP A 185 -5.47 18.36 -5.34
C ASP A 185 -5.46 18.91 -3.90
N LYS A 186 -5.12 18.08 -2.92
CA LYS A 186 -5.01 18.43 -1.50
C LYS A 186 -3.87 17.65 -0.85
N LYS A 187 -3.38 18.13 0.30
CA LYS A 187 -2.44 17.35 1.12
C LYS A 187 -3.05 16.00 1.50
N VAL A 188 -2.31 14.93 1.24
CA VAL A 188 -2.72 13.55 1.52
C VAL A 188 -2.49 13.23 2.98
N THR A 189 -3.51 12.75 3.66
CA THR A 189 -3.46 12.32 5.06
C THR A 189 -3.31 10.80 5.18
N ILE A 190 -2.99 10.32 6.38
CA ILE A 190 -2.96 8.88 6.66
C ILE A 190 -4.34 8.23 6.40
N GLU A 191 -5.41 8.94 6.70
CA GLU A 191 -6.78 8.46 6.45
C GLU A 191 -7.10 8.40 4.95
N ASP A 192 -6.59 9.33 4.14
CA ASP A 192 -6.71 9.27 2.68
C ASP A 192 -5.98 8.03 2.13
N VAL A 193 -4.75 7.79 2.59
CA VAL A 193 -3.98 6.59 2.18
C VAL A 193 -4.70 5.32 2.61
N LYS A 194 -5.16 5.26 3.88
CA LYS A 194 -5.92 4.11 4.39
C LYS A 194 -7.20 3.89 3.58
N TYR A 195 -7.94 4.94 3.24
CA TYR A 195 -9.15 4.87 2.43
C TYR A 195 -8.86 4.26 1.05
N MET A 196 -7.83 4.75 0.37
CA MET A 196 -7.43 4.22 -0.94
C MET A 196 -7.00 2.76 -0.85
N LEU A 197 -6.11 2.41 0.08
CA LEU A 197 -5.57 1.04 0.23
C LEU A 197 -6.61 0.02 0.71
N SER A 198 -7.71 0.47 1.29
CA SER A 198 -8.82 -0.40 1.71
C SER A 198 -10.05 -0.31 0.81
N SER A 199 -9.94 0.34 -0.34
CA SER A 199 -11.08 0.59 -1.22
C SER A 199 -11.64 -0.67 -1.86
N TYR A 200 -12.95 -0.63 -2.01
CA TYR A 200 -13.79 -1.53 -2.82
C TYR A 200 -14.62 -0.72 -3.85
N TYR A 201 -14.04 0.35 -4.39
CA TYR A 201 -14.65 1.26 -5.37
C TYR A 201 -15.87 2.03 -4.84
N GLN A 202 -15.85 2.45 -3.58
CA GLN A 202 -16.92 3.25 -2.98
C GLN A 202 -17.16 4.53 -3.80
N GLY A 203 -18.44 4.87 -4.00
CA GLY A 203 -18.82 6.04 -4.76
C GLY A 203 -18.69 5.91 -6.29
N THR A 204 -18.52 4.67 -6.79
CA THR A 204 -18.49 4.36 -8.23
C THR A 204 -19.52 3.30 -8.59
N ALA A 205 -19.79 3.13 -9.89
CA ALA A 205 -20.66 2.07 -10.39
C ALA A 205 -20.10 0.65 -10.14
N PHE A 206 -18.82 0.53 -9.79
CA PHE A 206 -18.15 -0.76 -9.59
C PHE A 206 -18.21 -1.27 -8.13
N ASN A 207 -18.81 -0.48 -7.22
CA ASN A 207 -18.95 -0.87 -5.81
C ASN A 207 -19.76 -2.18 -5.69
N PRO A 208 -19.19 -3.25 -5.11
CA PRO A 208 -19.86 -4.56 -5.03
C PRO A 208 -21.04 -4.59 -4.09
N TYR A 209 -21.18 -3.63 -3.16
CA TYR A 209 -22.26 -3.62 -2.17
C TYR A 209 -23.45 -2.74 -2.56
N THR A 210 -23.21 -1.60 -3.20
CA THR A 210 -24.26 -0.58 -3.37
C THR A 210 -24.61 -0.24 -4.80
N SER A 211 -23.82 -0.69 -5.80
CA SER A 211 -24.13 -0.42 -7.19
C SER A 211 -25.45 -1.07 -7.61
N GLN A 212 -26.31 -0.28 -8.25
CA GLN A 212 -27.55 -0.76 -8.85
C GLN A 212 -27.34 -1.39 -10.22
N ASP A 213 -26.24 -1.09 -10.88
CA ASP A 213 -25.87 -1.69 -12.16
C ASP A 213 -25.21 -3.05 -11.94
N THR A 214 -25.99 -4.12 -12.09
CA THR A 214 -25.54 -5.49 -11.92
C THR A 214 -24.56 -5.95 -13.02
N GLY A 215 -24.48 -5.24 -14.15
CA GLY A 215 -23.55 -5.55 -15.25
C GLY A 215 -22.11 -5.15 -14.96
N VAL A 216 -21.90 -4.14 -14.10
CA VAL A 216 -20.57 -3.63 -13.76
C VAL A 216 -20.22 -3.76 -12.27
N ARG A 217 -21.22 -4.03 -11.43
CA ARG A 217 -21.03 -4.22 -10.00
C ARG A 217 -20.02 -5.33 -9.71
N GLY A 218 -18.94 -4.97 -9.01
CA GLY A 218 -17.87 -5.94 -8.68
C GLY A 218 -17.07 -6.43 -9.88
N LYS A 219 -17.11 -5.73 -11.02
CA LYS A 219 -16.34 -6.09 -12.24
C LYS A 219 -14.85 -6.17 -11.97
N TYR A 220 -14.33 -5.26 -11.16
CA TYR A 220 -12.90 -5.14 -10.89
C TYR A 220 -12.55 -5.65 -9.49
N ARG A 221 -11.33 -6.19 -9.36
CA ARG A 221 -10.78 -6.60 -8.08
C ARG A 221 -10.60 -5.38 -7.18
N SER A 222 -11.26 -5.40 -6.01
CA SER A 222 -11.10 -4.38 -4.98
C SER A 222 -9.64 -4.30 -4.49
N ILE A 223 -9.24 -3.14 -3.98
CA ILE A 223 -7.93 -2.93 -3.35
C ILE A 223 -7.92 -3.61 -1.97
N GLY A 224 -8.91 -3.26 -1.12
CA GLY A 224 -9.11 -3.91 0.17
C GLY A 224 -9.91 -5.21 0.03
N ILE A 225 -9.22 -6.34 -0.11
CA ILE A 225 -9.84 -7.67 -0.18
C ILE A 225 -9.66 -8.44 1.13
N ASN A 226 -10.44 -9.52 1.30
CA ASN A 226 -10.45 -10.30 2.54
C ASN A 226 -9.09 -10.93 2.89
N ARG A 227 -8.25 -11.25 1.91
CA ARG A 227 -6.90 -11.81 2.11
C ARG A 227 -5.81 -10.75 2.30
N THR A 228 -6.12 -9.46 2.21
CA THR A 228 -5.20 -8.41 2.64
C THR A 228 -5.07 -8.48 4.16
N GLY A 229 -4.10 -9.24 4.62
CA GLY A 229 -3.92 -9.55 6.04
C GLY A 229 -3.42 -8.36 6.85
N VAL A 230 -2.69 -7.45 6.20
CA VAL A 230 -2.14 -6.24 6.80
C VAL A 230 -2.10 -5.10 5.78
N THR A 231 -2.37 -3.89 6.25
CA THR A 231 -2.02 -2.63 5.58
C THR A 231 -1.10 -1.87 6.50
N SER A 232 0.07 -1.51 6.00
CA SER A 232 1.08 -0.71 6.69
C SER A 232 1.28 0.61 5.95
N ILE A 233 1.35 1.71 6.68
CA ILE A 233 1.69 3.03 6.16
C ILE A 233 2.87 3.55 6.97
N CYS A 234 4.06 3.55 6.37
CA CYS A 234 5.27 4.10 6.96
C CYS A 234 5.27 5.62 6.79
N GLN A 235 5.24 6.35 7.89
CA GLN A 235 5.28 7.81 7.90
C GLN A 235 6.62 8.30 8.41
N ILE A 236 7.28 9.18 7.64
CA ILE A 236 8.44 9.95 8.10
C ILE A 236 7.99 11.37 8.40
N ARG A 237 8.36 11.90 9.58
CA ARG A 237 7.93 13.19 10.11
C ARG A 237 9.14 14.09 10.33
N ASP A 238 9.15 15.26 9.72
CA ASP A 238 10.23 16.26 9.78
C ASP A 238 10.14 17.23 10.96
N ASN A 239 8.97 17.27 11.62
CA ASN A 239 8.61 18.23 12.67
C ASN A 239 8.71 17.66 14.10
N VAL A 240 9.41 16.55 14.27
CA VAL A 240 9.65 15.89 15.55
C VAL A 240 11.14 15.54 15.71
N PRO A 241 11.64 15.27 16.94
CA PRO A 241 13.00 14.77 17.12
C PRO A 241 13.29 13.53 16.28
N GLU A 242 14.54 13.38 15.82
CA GLU A 242 14.98 12.30 14.94
C GLU A 242 14.54 10.91 15.43
N ALA A 243 14.65 10.63 16.72
CA ALA A 243 14.21 9.36 17.31
C ALA A 243 12.71 9.06 17.18
N LEU A 244 11.88 10.06 16.82
CA LEU A 244 10.44 9.95 16.66
C LEU A 244 9.97 10.12 15.21
N GLN A 245 10.89 10.32 14.26
CA GLN A 245 10.54 10.59 12.86
C GLN A 245 9.78 9.43 12.21
N GLY A 246 10.20 8.20 12.47
CA GLY A 246 9.53 7.00 11.97
C GLY A 246 8.30 6.66 12.79
N LEU A 247 7.13 6.64 12.15
CA LEU A 247 5.88 6.15 12.72
C LEU A 247 5.21 5.22 11.72
N GLU A 248 4.83 4.04 12.17
CA GLU A 248 4.08 3.10 11.35
C GLU A 248 2.59 3.14 11.72
N TRP A 249 1.73 3.10 10.72
CA TRP A 249 0.29 2.96 10.90
C TRP A 249 -0.15 1.61 10.37
N ILE A 250 -0.72 0.78 11.23
CA ILE A 250 -1.08 -0.59 10.90
C ILE A 250 -2.59 -0.83 10.97
N CYS A 251 -3.10 -1.61 10.02
CA CYS A 251 -4.46 -2.12 10.03
C CYS A 251 -4.42 -3.62 9.71
N TYR A 252 -4.89 -4.44 10.62
CA TYR A 252 -4.91 -5.90 10.47
C TYR A 252 -6.29 -6.43 10.05
N GLY A 253 -6.27 -7.61 9.45
CA GLY A 253 -7.45 -8.34 9.03
C GLY A 253 -8.04 -7.80 7.74
N SER A 254 -9.36 -7.78 7.61
CA SER A 254 -10.04 -7.17 6.46
C SER A 254 -9.93 -5.65 6.52
N THR A 255 -9.00 -5.09 5.76
CA THR A 255 -8.66 -3.66 5.84
C THR A 255 -9.83 -2.73 5.49
N ALA A 256 -10.77 -3.18 4.67
CA ALA A 256 -12.00 -2.43 4.36
C ALA A 256 -12.84 -2.15 5.62
N PHE A 257 -12.83 -3.04 6.60
CA PHE A 257 -13.62 -2.97 7.83
C PHE A 257 -12.78 -2.69 9.09
N GLY A 258 -11.45 -2.88 9.01
CA GLY A 258 -10.51 -2.62 10.10
C GLY A 258 -10.19 -1.14 10.28
N ALA A 259 -9.80 -0.74 11.51
CA ALA A 259 -9.28 0.59 11.80
C ALA A 259 -7.75 0.58 11.77
N ILE A 260 -7.17 1.74 11.46
CA ILE A 260 -5.72 1.95 11.44
C ILE A 260 -5.24 2.56 12.75
N ILE A 261 -4.16 2.05 13.32
CA ILE A 261 -3.56 2.54 14.57
C ILE A 261 -2.09 2.93 14.34
N PRO A 262 -1.60 4.01 14.97
CA PRO A 262 -0.18 4.37 14.94
C PRO A 262 0.65 3.48 15.87
N VAL A 263 1.90 3.23 15.47
CA VAL A 263 2.86 2.46 16.26
C VAL A 263 4.22 3.16 16.18
N TYR A 264 4.81 3.52 17.31
CA TYR A 264 6.19 3.99 17.36
C TYR A 264 7.14 2.85 17.05
N THR A 265 8.06 3.08 16.12
CA THR A 265 9.00 2.07 15.62
C THR A 265 10.30 1.97 16.42
N ASN A 266 10.65 3.02 17.21
CA ASN A 266 11.84 3.08 18.06
C ASN A 266 11.68 2.33 19.38
N VAL A 267 11.20 1.09 19.33
CA VAL A 267 10.88 0.26 20.49
C VAL A 267 11.61 -1.08 20.46
N THR A 268 11.90 -1.63 21.62
CA THR A 268 12.47 -2.97 21.78
C THR A 268 11.42 -4.06 22.01
N LYS A 269 10.16 -3.65 22.26
CA LYS A 269 9.05 -4.56 22.52
C LYS A 269 7.75 -3.97 21.99
N LEU A 270 6.96 -4.81 21.34
CA LEU A 270 5.62 -4.49 20.88
C LEU A 270 4.56 -5.02 21.86
N PRO A 271 3.41 -4.32 22.00
CA PRO A 271 2.27 -4.82 22.76
C PRO A 271 1.76 -6.16 22.22
N LYS A 272 1.37 -7.07 23.11
CA LYS A 272 0.82 -8.38 22.71
C LYS A 272 -0.41 -8.26 21.81
N TYR A 273 -1.20 -7.21 21.98
CA TYR A 273 -2.41 -6.99 21.19
C TYR A 273 -2.16 -6.91 19.66
N ILE A 274 -0.96 -6.51 19.25
CA ILE A 274 -0.56 -6.41 17.83
C ILE A 274 0.51 -7.41 17.41
N ASN A 275 1.14 -8.11 18.34
CA ASN A 275 2.29 -8.97 18.07
C ASN A 275 2.04 -10.45 18.40
N ASP A 276 1.00 -10.78 19.14
CA ASP A 276 0.71 -12.16 19.58
C ASP A 276 -0.54 -12.68 18.87
N VAL A 277 -0.35 -13.19 17.63
CA VAL A 277 -1.42 -13.73 16.79
C VAL A 277 -1.23 -15.22 16.61
N THR A 278 -2.26 -15.99 16.98
CA THR A 278 -2.32 -17.44 16.80
C THR A 278 -3.41 -17.85 15.80
N LEU A 279 -3.51 -19.13 15.50
CA LEU A 279 -4.60 -19.66 14.67
C LEU A 279 -5.95 -19.67 15.43
N ASP A 280 -5.93 -19.61 16.75
CA ASP A 280 -7.14 -19.58 17.57
C ASP A 280 -7.78 -18.19 17.54
N THR A 281 -9.05 -18.14 17.19
CA THR A 281 -9.82 -16.89 17.16
C THR A 281 -9.94 -16.27 18.54
N SER A 282 -9.56 -15.01 18.69
CA SER A 282 -9.58 -14.31 19.97
C SER A 282 -9.78 -12.82 19.80
N THR A 283 -10.51 -12.17 20.72
CA THR A 283 -10.60 -10.71 20.79
C THR A 283 -9.41 -10.08 21.52
N GLU A 284 -8.48 -10.89 22.00
CA GLU A 284 -7.27 -10.44 22.71
C GLU A 284 -6.18 -9.94 21.78
N ASN A 285 -6.37 -10.03 20.44
CA ASN A 285 -5.51 -9.43 19.44
C ASN A 285 -6.29 -8.66 18.38
N LEU A 286 -5.62 -7.68 17.77
CA LEU A 286 -6.22 -6.78 16.77
C LEU A 286 -6.63 -7.52 15.49
N TYR A 287 -5.82 -8.51 15.06
CA TYR A 287 -6.09 -9.25 13.83
C TYR A 287 -7.46 -9.93 13.86
N TRP A 288 -7.70 -10.78 14.87
CA TRP A 288 -8.97 -11.50 14.97
C TRP A 288 -10.14 -10.59 15.32
N GLY A 289 -9.91 -9.53 16.14
CA GLY A 289 -10.94 -8.50 16.37
C GLY A 289 -11.40 -7.84 15.08
N SER A 290 -10.47 -7.46 14.21
CA SER A 290 -10.76 -6.89 12.89
C SER A 290 -11.41 -7.90 11.95
N ARG A 291 -10.96 -9.17 11.95
CA ARG A 291 -11.55 -10.24 11.14
C ARG A 291 -13.00 -10.55 11.54
N LEU A 292 -13.30 -10.56 12.82
CA LEU A 292 -14.67 -10.76 13.33
C LEU A 292 -15.60 -9.64 12.90
N ILE A 293 -15.18 -8.38 13.06
CA ILE A 293 -15.94 -7.22 12.57
C ILE A 293 -16.17 -7.35 11.06
N GLY A 294 -15.12 -7.64 10.29
CA GLY A 294 -15.18 -7.76 8.84
C GLY A 294 -16.15 -8.86 8.39
N ALA A 295 -16.06 -10.05 8.97
CA ALA A 295 -16.92 -11.19 8.61
C ALA A 295 -18.40 -10.92 8.86
N LEU A 296 -18.75 -10.23 9.95
CA LEU A 296 -20.13 -9.88 10.27
C LEU A 296 -20.63 -8.70 9.42
N ALA A 297 -19.79 -7.67 9.24
CA ALA A 297 -20.15 -6.48 8.48
C ALA A 297 -20.27 -6.76 6.98
N ASP A 298 -19.44 -7.63 6.41
CA ASP A 298 -19.53 -8.04 5.02
C ASP A 298 -20.89 -8.69 4.70
N ALA A 299 -21.34 -9.60 5.58
CA ALA A 299 -22.61 -10.28 5.43
C ALA A 299 -23.84 -9.36 5.60
N ASN A 300 -23.71 -8.26 6.35
CA ASN A 300 -24.78 -7.31 6.67
C ASN A 300 -24.34 -5.87 6.38
N TYR A 301 -23.73 -5.64 5.21
CA TYR A 301 -23.03 -4.40 4.87
C TYR A 301 -23.86 -3.14 5.14
N ALA A 302 -25.10 -3.07 4.60
CA ALA A 302 -25.90 -1.85 4.63
C ALA A 302 -26.21 -1.35 6.05
N SER A 303 -26.45 -2.26 7.00
CA SER A 303 -26.76 -1.94 8.40
C SER A 303 -25.50 -1.78 9.24
N SER A 304 -24.43 -2.50 8.91
CA SER A 304 -23.21 -2.53 9.71
C SER A 304 -22.19 -1.43 9.35
N ILE A 305 -22.16 -0.97 8.08
CA ILE A 305 -21.13 -0.02 7.63
C ILE A 305 -21.08 1.30 8.44
N PRO A 306 -22.21 1.88 8.92
CA PRO A 306 -22.15 3.09 9.74
C PRO A 306 -21.43 2.88 11.09
N PHE A 307 -21.46 1.66 11.66
CA PHE A 307 -20.70 1.35 12.87
C PHE A 307 -19.22 1.23 12.58
N VAL A 308 -18.86 0.63 11.45
CA VAL A 308 -17.47 0.47 10.99
C VAL A 308 -16.83 1.83 10.71
N GLU A 309 -17.50 2.72 9.97
CA GLU A 309 -16.97 4.05 9.66
C GLU A 309 -16.75 4.90 10.93
N ARG A 310 -17.70 4.86 11.86
CA ARG A 310 -17.51 5.53 13.17
C ARG A 310 -16.35 4.96 13.95
N TYR A 311 -16.16 3.64 13.91
CA TYR A 311 -15.03 2.96 14.54
C TYR A 311 -13.70 3.41 13.93
N GLN A 312 -13.59 3.37 12.61
CA GLN A 312 -12.39 3.80 11.88
C GLN A 312 -12.03 5.25 12.20
N ASN A 313 -13.01 6.15 12.14
CA ASN A 313 -12.82 7.57 12.45
C ASN A 313 -12.44 7.79 13.93
N ALA A 314 -13.09 7.09 14.86
CA ALA A 314 -12.81 7.25 16.29
C ALA A 314 -11.43 6.72 16.68
N VAL A 315 -10.97 5.62 16.06
CA VAL A 315 -9.63 5.07 16.31
C VAL A 315 -8.55 5.97 15.72
N ALA A 316 -8.74 6.46 14.49
CA ALA A 316 -7.79 7.35 13.83
C ALA A 316 -7.64 8.67 14.59
N ALA A 317 -8.74 9.30 14.97
CA ALA A 317 -8.73 10.57 15.73
C ALA A 317 -8.04 10.41 17.10
N GLU A 318 -8.37 9.36 17.83
CA GLU A 318 -7.79 9.11 19.15
C GLU A 318 -6.32 8.67 19.06
N GLY A 319 -5.97 7.89 18.03
CA GLY A 319 -4.59 7.54 17.73
C GLY A 319 -3.72 8.78 17.49
N ARG A 320 -4.19 9.72 16.68
CA ARG A 320 -3.50 11.01 16.46
C ARG A 320 -3.36 11.84 17.72
N ARG A 321 -4.40 11.86 18.56
CA ARG A 321 -4.35 12.56 19.84
C ARG A 321 -3.26 11.99 20.73
N LEU A 322 -3.20 10.67 20.86
CA LEU A 322 -2.17 9.97 21.63
C LEU A 322 -0.77 10.22 21.08
N VAL A 323 -0.57 10.12 19.77
CA VAL A 323 0.73 10.45 19.14
C VAL A 323 1.17 11.86 19.52
N LYS A 324 0.30 12.87 19.36
CA LYS A 324 0.63 14.26 19.70
C LYS A 324 0.98 14.44 21.19
N GLU A 325 0.27 13.76 22.07
CA GLU A 325 0.51 13.81 23.52
C GLU A 325 1.85 13.18 23.88
N TYR A 326 2.12 11.98 23.34
CA TYR A 326 3.34 11.24 23.64
C TYR A 326 4.57 11.84 22.96
N ASP A 327 4.46 12.38 21.75
CA ASP A 327 5.54 13.15 21.10
C ASP A 327 5.98 14.32 22.02
N LYS A 328 5.02 15.08 22.54
CA LYS A 328 5.29 16.18 23.48
C LYS A 328 5.94 15.66 24.78
N LYS A 329 5.37 14.63 25.39
CA LYS A 329 5.89 14.02 26.62
C LYS A 329 7.33 13.54 26.47
N MET A 330 7.63 12.87 25.36
CA MET A 330 8.98 12.37 25.06
C MET A 330 9.98 13.49 24.79
N ALA A 331 9.57 14.50 24.02
CA ALA A 331 10.43 15.64 23.73
C ALA A 331 10.75 16.45 24.99
N GLU A 332 9.76 16.74 25.83
CA GLU A 332 9.95 17.46 27.12
C GLU A 332 10.83 16.69 28.12
N ALA A 333 10.70 15.37 28.14
CA ALA A 333 11.49 14.51 29.04
C ALA A 333 12.89 14.17 28.48
N GLY A 334 13.15 14.39 27.20
CA GLY A 334 14.35 13.90 26.52
C GLY A 334 14.51 12.38 26.61
N ASN A 335 13.38 11.66 26.78
CA ASN A 335 13.37 10.21 26.98
C ASN A 335 12.44 9.52 25.96
N TYR A 336 13.03 8.90 24.97
CA TYR A 336 12.30 8.25 23.86
C TYR A 336 11.90 6.79 24.14
N THR A 337 12.33 6.20 25.28
CA THR A 337 11.87 4.86 25.70
C THR A 337 10.40 4.85 26.14
N ILE A 338 9.82 6.01 26.37
CA ILE A 338 8.39 6.21 26.65
C ILE A 338 7.51 5.75 25.47
N SER A 339 8.07 5.61 24.26
CA SER A 339 7.38 5.04 23.10
C SER A 339 6.79 3.65 23.34
N VAL A 340 7.40 2.84 24.22
CA VAL A 340 6.84 1.55 24.63
C VAL A 340 5.51 1.73 25.38
N GLU A 341 5.45 2.67 26.32
CA GLU A 341 4.21 3.04 27.04
C GLU A 341 3.16 3.59 26.07
N ALA A 342 3.58 4.46 25.12
CA ALA A 342 2.70 5.01 24.11
C ALA A 342 2.01 3.92 23.29
N ASN A 343 2.77 2.93 22.81
CA ASN A 343 2.22 1.81 22.06
C ASN A 343 1.23 0.97 22.88
N GLU A 344 1.49 0.77 24.19
CA GLU A 344 0.56 0.07 25.09
C GLU A 344 -0.76 0.86 25.25
N GLU A 345 -0.72 2.18 25.43
CA GLU A 345 -1.93 3.00 25.56
C GLU A 345 -2.72 3.07 24.23
N ILE A 346 -2.04 3.16 23.09
CA ILE A 346 -2.67 3.08 21.77
C ILE A 346 -3.37 1.73 21.60
N CYS A 347 -2.73 0.64 21.96
CA CYS A 347 -3.32 -0.70 21.87
C CYS A 347 -4.51 -0.89 22.82
N LYS A 348 -4.47 -0.35 24.05
CA LYS A 348 -5.62 -0.35 24.96
C LYS A 348 -6.82 0.40 24.38
N MET A 349 -6.58 1.57 23.82
CA MET A 349 -7.61 2.37 23.15
C MET A 349 -8.20 1.57 21.98
N ALA A 350 -7.36 1.02 21.11
CA ALA A 350 -7.77 0.24 19.95
C ALA A 350 -8.60 -0.98 20.36
N LYS A 351 -8.14 -1.76 21.36
CA LYS A 351 -8.86 -2.93 21.89
C LYS A 351 -10.27 -2.56 22.35
N LYS A 352 -10.37 -1.50 23.17
CA LYS A 352 -11.68 -1.02 23.65
C LYS A 352 -12.62 -0.68 22.51
N LYS A 353 -12.16 0.12 21.55
CA LYS A 353 -12.97 0.54 20.38
C LYS A 353 -13.36 -0.64 19.50
N THR A 354 -12.45 -1.61 19.31
CA THR A 354 -12.70 -2.84 18.55
C THR A 354 -13.80 -3.67 19.19
N ILE A 355 -13.74 -3.90 20.50
CA ILE A 355 -14.75 -4.66 21.24
C ILE A 355 -16.10 -3.94 21.23
N ASP A 356 -16.12 -2.62 21.47
CA ASP A 356 -17.35 -1.82 21.40
C ASP A 356 -18.02 -1.90 20.04
N THR A 357 -17.23 -1.92 18.96
CA THR A 357 -17.75 -2.02 17.60
C THR A 357 -18.21 -3.43 17.27
N LEU A 358 -17.43 -4.45 17.66
CA LEU A 358 -17.79 -5.85 17.50
C LEU A 358 -19.15 -6.15 18.16
N ASN A 359 -19.39 -5.64 19.37
CA ASN A 359 -20.66 -5.81 20.06
C ASN A 359 -21.83 -5.23 19.25
N LYS A 360 -21.66 -4.05 18.64
CA LYS A 360 -22.70 -3.41 17.81
C LYS A 360 -22.97 -4.18 16.53
N VAL A 361 -21.90 -4.57 15.83
CA VAL A 361 -22.00 -5.30 14.56
C VAL A 361 -22.56 -6.70 14.80
N LEU A 362 -22.17 -7.38 15.88
CA LEU A 362 -22.71 -8.69 16.24
C LEU A 362 -24.19 -8.60 16.63
N HIS A 363 -24.56 -7.57 17.40
CA HIS A 363 -25.97 -7.33 17.74
C HIS A 363 -26.81 -7.13 16.47
N ASP A 364 -26.37 -6.24 15.58
CA ASP A 364 -27.01 -5.98 14.29
C ASP A 364 -27.12 -7.26 13.45
N ALA A 365 -26.03 -8.01 13.30
CA ALA A 365 -26.04 -9.28 12.57
C ALA A 365 -26.98 -10.32 13.18
N SER A 366 -27.10 -10.34 14.52
CA SER A 366 -27.98 -11.28 15.24
C SER A 366 -29.47 -11.07 14.94
N ILE A 367 -29.90 -9.80 14.87
CA ILE A 367 -31.31 -9.48 14.56
C ILE A 367 -31.64 -9.62 13.08
N HIS A 368 -30.64 -9.62 12.20
CA HIS A 368 -30.79 -9.84 10.76
C HIS A 368 -30.41 -11.27 10.33
N MET A 369 -30.22 -12.18 11.29
CA MET A 369 -29.83 -13.54 11.01
C MET A 369 -30.95 -14.29 10.27
N LYS A 370 -30.62 -14.85 9.10
CA LYS A 370 -31.53 -15.66 8.31
C LYS A 370 -31.36 -17.14 8.64
N ASN A 371 -32.41 -17.76 9.12
CA ASN A 371 -32.47 -19.21 9.29
C ASN A 371 -32.80 -19.85 7.93
N GLY A 372 -31.78 -20.09 7.10
CA GLY A 372 -31.94 -20.59 5.72
C GLY A 372 -32.67 -21.92 5.58
N TYR A 373 -32.85 -22.66 6.67
CA TYR A 373 -33.64 -23.87 6.76
C TYR A 373 -35.12 -23.62 7.16
N ASN A 374 -35.46 -22.43 7.62
CA ASN A 374 -36.81 -22.10 8.10
C ASN A 374 -37.60 -21.42 6.97
N ARG A 375 -38.81 -21.91 6.72
CA ARG A 375 -39.78 -21.31 5.78
C ARG A 375 -40.68 -20.27 6.42
N GLY A 376 -40.51 -19.99 7.73
CA GLY A 376 -41.25 -18.96 8.42
C GLY A 376 -40.68 -17.57 8.20
N ASP A 377 -41.43 -16.59 8.53
CA ASP A 377 -41.23 -15.15 8.66
C ASP A 377 -39.90 -14.54 8.19
N ASN A 378 -39.70 -14.47 6.88
CA ASN A 378 -38.63 -13.69 6.26
C ASN A 378 -39.20 -12.46 5.56
#